data_be6c9f8fd19cb3de818e4e9b990625fa
#
_entry.id   be6c9f8fd19cb3de818e4e9b990625fa
#
_cell.length_a   1.000
_cell.length_b   1.000
_cell.length_c   1.000
_cell.angle_alpha   90.00
_cell.angle_beta   90.00
_cell.angle_gamma   90.00
#
_symmetry.space_group_name_H-M   'P 1'
#
loop_
_entity.id
_entity.type
_entity.pdbx_description
1 polymer ?
#
loop_
_entity_poly.entity_id
_entity_poly.type
_entity_poly.pdbx_seq_one_letter_code
_entity_poly.pdbx_strand_id
1 'polypeptide(L)'
;MVFNKTFNKMRICLVSSSFYPAIFYGGPISATWDLSKKIGEKGIKIYVSTTNANGNERLKNVDTKRHSKLSENVWVRYYHEQLINLFSLSFLINISSDIRKSNVVYIQYLFHYTVVFSLFFSWVFNKKVILCPRGSFSTFTLSNRNQLLKKLWILLFINPFKKGIIWQASSYLEKNDIKKYFPNSIIEIVSDGIDFDSFQKESQCSFKELLKEFTNKDFSFVSEVVFSMGRLHKIKGFDVLIDAFSLYIKENPHAKLIIAGSDDGVEKELLNQISNRNLTNSVFLIGLINHSQKRKLLTNSSVFALCSRFESFGIVIAEALSCGLPVVVSDKTAWKDIERNKCGILAANEKESFCKALNQIKNDFFKSEDCKNYVKNNFDWKVVSEKFKNLITEN
;
A
#
# COMPACT_ATOMS: atom_id res chain seq x y z
N MET A 1 28.99 -23.62 -2.14
CA MET A 1 28.07 -24.31 -3.09
C MET A 1 26.94 -25.13 -2.43
N VAL A 2 26.91 -25.34 -1.15
CA VAL A 2 25.87 -26.15 -0.45
C VAL A 2 24.60 -25.30 -0.18
N PHE A 3 24.70 -23.99 0.02
CA PHE A 3 23.58 -23.09 0.30
C PHE A 3 22.56 -22.95 -0.85
N ASN A 4 22.96 -23.10 -2.11
CA ASN A 4 22.06 -22.92 -3.26
C ASN A 4 21.10 -24.11 -3.52
N LYS A 5 21.41 -25.33 -3.03
CA LYS A 5 20.56 -26.51 -3.26
C LYS A 5 19.29 -26.55 -2.40
N THR A 6 19.29 -25.90 -1.24
CA THR A 6 18.16 -25.92 -0.30
C THR A 6 17.02 -24.99 -0.76
N PHE A 7 17.35 -23.88 -1.44
CA PHE A 7 16.37 -22.88 -1.88
C PHE A 7 15.50 -23.34 -3.04
N ASN A 8 16.03 -24.13 -3.98
CA ASN A 8 15.27 -24.69 -5.12
C ASN A 8 14.13 -25.65 -4.71
N LYS A 9 14.05 -26.05 -3.43
CA LYS A 9 12.98 -26.90 -2.90
C LYS A 9 11.96 -26.14 -2.06
N MET A 10 12.22 -24.86 -1.68
CA MET A 10 11.31 -24.10 -0.84
C MET A 10 10.03 -23.74 -1.61
N ARG A 11 8.90 -24.01 -0.98
CA ARG A 11 7.57 -23.73 -1.51
C ARG A 11 6.75 -22.92 -0.50
N ILE A 12 6.27 -21.78 -0.91
CA ILE A 12 5.36 -20.90 -0.14
C ILE A 12 3.94 -21.09 -0.64
N CYS A 13 3.00 -21.32 0.26
CA CYS A 13 1.57 -21.10 0.01
C CYS A 13 1.22 -19.69 0.42
N LEU A 14 1.04 -18.78 -0.54
CA LEU A 14 0.56 -17.43 -0.28
C LEU A 14 -0.96 -17.43 -0.33
N VAL A 15 -1.57 -17.01 0.76
CA VAL A 15 -3.04 -16.88 0.88
C VAL A 15 -3.43 -15.42 0.98
N SER A 16 -4.28 -14.98 0.07
CA SER A 16 -4.83 -13.62 0.06
C SER A 16 -6.29 -13.66 -0.35
N SER A 17 -7.12 -12.78 0.20
CA SER A 17 -8.53 -12.65 -0.25
C SER A 17 -8.64 -12.18 -1.69
N SER A 18 -7.66 -11.42 -2.15
CA SER A 18 -7.57 -10.90 -3.52
C SER A 18 -6.11 -10.79 -3.94
N PHE A 19 -5.85 -10.92 -5.25
CA PHE A 19 -4.50 -10.87 -5.82
C PHE A 19 -4.53 -10.24 -7.21
N TYR A 20 -3.35 -9.84 -7.74
CA TYR A 20 -3.25 -9.32 -9.09
C TYR A 20 -3.95 -10.26 -10.11
N PRO A 21 -4.77 -9.77 -11.05
CA PRO A 21 -4.97 -8.37 -11.43
C PRO A 21 -6.18 -7.67 -10.76
N ALA A 22 -6.58 -8.03 -9.56
CA ALA A 22 -7.69 -7.39 -8.82
C ALA A 22 -7.29 -5.99 -8.30
N ILE A 23 -7.01 -5.05 -9.21
CA ILE A 23 -6.48 -3.71 -8.91
C ILE A 23 -7.42 -2.81 -8.10
N PHE A 24 -8.70 -3.15 -7.99
CA PHE A 24 -9.68 -2.40 -7.19
C PHE A 24 -9.20 -2.16 -5.76
N TYR A 25 -8.51 -3.11 -5.16
CA TYR A 25 -8.04 -3.02 -3.77
C TYR A 25 -6.75 -2.21 -3.59
N GLY A 26 -6.18 -1.68 -4.67
CA GLY A 26 -5.08 -0.71 -4.64
C GLY A 26 -3.70 -1.26 -4.30
N GLY A 27 -2.90 -0.45 -3.62
CA GLY A 27 -1.47 -0.68 -3.36
C GLY A 27 -1.08 -2.04 -2.78
N PRO A 28 -1.80 -2.63 -1.82
CA PRO A 28 -1.47 -3.95 -1.27
C PRO A 28 -1.45 -5.07 -2.30
N ILE A 29 -2.29 -5.00 -3.35
CA ILE A 29 -2.31 -5.98 -4.45
C ILE A 29 -1.01 -5.92 -5.25
N SER A 30 -0.62 -4.71 -5.66
CA SER A 30 0.63 -4.50 -6.40
C SER A 30 1.84 -4.89 -5.57
N ALA A 31 1.90 -4.49 -4.30
CA ALA A 31 3.00 -4.84 -3.39
C ALA A 31 3.14 -6.36 -3.19
N THR A 32 2.03 -7.08 -3.01
CA THR A 32 2.05 -8.55 -2.86
C THR A 32 2.46 -9.24 -4.16
N TRP A 33 2.01 -8.74 -5.31
CA TRP A 33 2.42 -9.23 -6.61
C TRP A 33 3.92 -9.01 -6.87
N ASP A 34 4.42 -7.79 -6.62
CA ASP A 34 5.82 -7.46 -6.84
C ASP A 34 6.74 -8.24 -5.88
N LEU A 35 6.37 -8.38 -4.61
CA LEU A 35 7.07 -9.27 -3.67
C LEU A 35 7.13 -10.70 -4.20
N SER A 36 6.01 -11.22 -4.71
CA SER A 36 5.96 -12.58 -5.26
C SER A 36 6.91 -12.76 -6.44
N LYS A 37 6.97 -11.79 -7.36
CA LYS A 37 7.94 -11.81 -8.47
C LYS A 37 9.38 -11.82 -7.96
N LYS A 38 9.71 -10.90 -7.04
CA LYS A 38 11.07 -10.76 -6.51
C LYS A 38 11.55 -11.99 -5.73
N ILE A 39 10.66 -12.65 -5.02
CA ILE A 39 10.97 -13.91 -4.34
C ILE A 39 11.06 -15.06 -5.33
N GLY A 40 10.21 -15.08 -6.37
CA GLY A 40 10.29 -16.04 -7.47
C GLY A 40 11.62 -15.97 -8.24
N GLU A 41 12.11 -14.75 -8.53
CA GLU A 41 13.42 -14.49 -9.15
C GLU A 41 14.60 -15.08 -8.32
N LYS A 42 14.42 -15.24 -7.00
CA LYS A 42 15.39 -15.89 -6.09
C LYS A 42 15.28 -17.43 -6.06
N GLY A 43 14.48 -18.03 -6.93
CA GLY A 43 14.31 -19.49 -7.04
C GLY A 43 13.31 -20.10 -6.06
N ILE A 44 12.60 -19.32 -5.25
CA ILE A 44 11.60 -19.81 -4.30
C ILE A 44 10.26 -19.94 -5.01
N LYS A 45 9.62 -21.10 -4.92
CA LYS A 45 8.34 -21.39 -5.57
C LYS A 45 7.19 -20.83 -4.74
N ILE A 46 6.35 -19.99 -5.36
CA ILE A 46 5.18 -19.38 -4.73
C ILE A 46 3.93 -19.90 -5.40
N TYR A 47 3.04 -20.46 -4.59
CA TYR A 47 1.70 -20.90 -5.01
C TYR A 47 0.69 -20.01 -4.31
N VAL A 48 0.06 -19.13 -5.08
CA VAL A 48 -0.93 -18.19 -4.57
C VAL A 48 -2.30 -18.85 -4.62
N SER A 49 -2.94 -18.91 -3.46
CA SER A 49 -4.33 -19.35 -3.28
C SER A 49 -5.16 -18.12 -2.95
N THR A 50 -5.90 -17.60 -3.93
CA THR A 50 -6.69 -16.37 -3.82
C THR A 50 -8.10 -16.56 -4.34
N THR A 51 -8.96 -15.55 -4.18
CA THR A 51 -10.30 -15.58 -4.79
C THR A 51 -10.33 -14.76 -6.09
N ASN A 52 -11.40 -14.90 -6.85
CA ASN A 52 -11.60 -14.10 -8.06
C ASN A 52 -12.39 -12.80 -7.83
N ALA A 53 -12.48 -12.33 -6.57
CA ALA A 53 -13.13 -11.07 -6.25
C ALA A 53 -12.32 -9.86 -6.73
N ASN A 54 -13.00 -8.83 -7.24
CA ASN A 54 -12.44 -7.54 -7.64
C ASN A 54 -13.45 -6.42 -7.35
N GLY A 55 -13.51 -5.97 -6.10
CA GLY A 55 -14.56 -5.07 -5.63
C GLY A 55 -15.92 -5.78 -5.59
N ASN A 56 -16.92 -5.23 -6.27
CA ASN A 56 -18.25 -5.81 -6.40
C ASN A 56 -18.39 -6.78 -7.58
N GLU A 57 -17.31 -7.01 -8.32
CA GLU A 57 -17.27 -7.86 -9.49
C GLU A 57 -16.33 -9.06 -9.30
N ARG A 58 -16.34 -9.96 -10.25
CA ARG A 58 -15.39 -11.08 -10.34
C ARG A 58 -14.46 -10.88 -11.53
N LEU A 59 -13.20 -11.26 -11.33
CA LEU A 59 -12.25 -11.39 -12.45
C LEU A 59 -12.76 -12.45 -13.42
N LYS A 60 -12.88 -12.10 -14.72
CA LYS A 60 -13.43 -12.98 -15.76
C LYS A 60 -12.37 -13.85 -16.43
N ASN A 61 -11.16 -13.32 -16.63
CA ASN A 61 -10.09 -13.95 -17.42
C ASN A 61 -9.00 -14.59 -16.53
N VAL A 62 -9.43 -15.38 -15.53
CA VAL A 62 -8.52 -16.05 -14.61
C VAL A 62 -8.88 -17.55 -14.47
N ASP A 63 -7.86 -18.40 -14.27
CA ASP A 63 -8.10 -19.83 -14.08
C ASP A 63 -8.60 -20.12 -12.64
N THR A 64 -9.84 -20.61 -12.55
CA THR A 64 -10.48 -20.94 -11.26
C THR A 64 -10.33 -22.41 -10.89
N LYS A 65 -9.83 -23.26 -11.77
CA LYS A 65 -9.77 -24.71 -11.56
C LYS A 65 -8.41 -25.21 -11.08
N ARG A 66 -7.33 -24.58 -11.56
CA ARG A 66 -5.95 -25.01 -11.27
C ARG A 66 -5.02 -23.81 -11.09
N HIS A 67 -3.84 -24.06 -10.53
CA HIS A 67 -2.75 -23.08 -10.52
C HIS A 67 -2.20 -22.89 -11.92
N SER A 68 -2.24 -21.69 -12.43
CA SER A 68 -1.63 -21.26 -13.68
C SER A 68 -0.38 -20.42 -13.40
N LYS A 69 0.66 -20.58 -14.23
CA LYS A 69 1.90 -19.83 -14.10
C LYS A 69 1.67 -18.37 -14.52
N LEU A 70 1.95 -17.44 -13.61
CA LEU A 70 1.79 -16.01 -13.86
C LEU A 70 3.13 -15.29 -14.04
N SER A 71 4.20 -15.81 -13.42
CA SER A 71 5.57 -15.34 -13.57
C SER A 71 6.55 -16.48 -13.28
N GLU A 72 7.85 -16.22 -13.36
CA GLU A 72 8.87 -17.19 -12.98
C GLU A 72 8.70 -17.58 -11.50
N ASN A 73 8.60 -18.88 -11.24
CA ASN A 73 8.36 -19.46 -9.92
C ASN A 73 7.13 -18.96 -9.17
N VAL A 74 6.16 -18.34 -9.87
CA VAL A 74 4.89 -17.87 -9.30
C VAL A 74 3.71 -18.48 -10.05
N TRP A 75 2.89 -19.24 -9.32
CA TRP A 75 1.65 -19.84 -9.80
C TRP A 75 0.48 -19.33 -8.99
N VAL A 76 -0.66 -19.04 -9.64
CA VAL A 76 -1.85 -18.48 -8.99
C VAL A 76 -3.07 -19.31 -9.34
N ARG A 77 -3.89 -19.61 -8.34
CA ARG A 77 -5.24 -20.17 -8.50
C ARG A 77 -6.25 -19.19 -7.91
N TYR A 78 -7.25 -18.81 -8.73
CA TYR A 78 -8.32 -17.92 -8.34
C TYR A 78 -9.56 -18.75 -8.02
N TYR A 79 -9.82 -18.98 -6.74
CA TYR A 79 -11.01 -19.71 -6.33
C TYR A 79 -12.27 -18.91 -6.60
N HIS A 80 -13.25 -19.55 -7.26
CA HIS A 80 -14.51 -18.90 -7.57
C HIS A 80 -15.31 -18.62 -6.31
N GLU A 81 -15.69 -17.38 -6.07
CA GLU A 81 -16.56 -16.99 -4.97
C GLU A 81 -18.03 -17.11 -5.39
N GLN A 82 -18.81 -17.90 -4.66
CA GLN A 82 -20.26 -17.97 -4.80
C GLN A 82 -20.91 -16.68 -4.32
N LEU A 83 -20.45 -16.17 -3.17
CA LEU A 83 -20.81 -14.87 -2.61
C LEU A 83 -19.55 -13.98 -2.63
N ILE A 84 -19.59 -12.90 -3.42
CA ILE A 84 -18.43 -12.00 -3.61
C ILE A 84 -17.98 -11.44 -2.26
N ASN A 85 -16.66 -11.50 -2.01
CA ASN A 85 -15.99 -11.11 -0.75
C ASN A 85 -16.45 -11.84 0.51
N LEU A 86 -17.25 -12.91 0.39
CA LEU A 86 -17.79 -13.62 1.54
C LEU A 86 -17.45 -15.10 1.57
N PHE A 87 -17.49 -15.81 0.43
CA PHE A 87 -17.41 -17.27 0.46
C PHE A 87 -17.00 -17.91 -0.88
N SER A 88 -16.11 -18.92 -0.79
CA SER A 88 -15.76 -19.83 -1.87
C SER A 88 -15.65 -21.26 -1.37
N LEU A 89 -16.57 -22.13 -1.79
CA LEU A 89 -16.54 -23.56 -1.45
C LEU A 89 -15.29 -24.24 -2.03
N SER A 90 -14.91 -23.88 -3.25
CA SER A 90 -13.73 -24.46 -3.89
C SER A 90 -12.42 -24.11 -3.16
N PHE A 91 -12.36 -22.94 -2.50
CA PHE A 91 -11.25 -22.58 -1.62
C PHE A 91 -11.20 -23.53 -0.42
N LEU A 92 -12.30 -23.72 0.28
CA LEU A 92 -12.36 -24.56 1.49
C LEU A 92 -11.91 -25.99 1.22
N ILE A 93 -12.36 -26.57 0.11
CA ILE A 93 -12.04 -27.96 -0.26
C ILE A 93 -10.55 -28.13 -0.59
N ASN A 94 -9.93 -27.14 -1.27
CA ASN A 94 -8.61 -27.32 -1.85
C ASN A 94 -7.46 -26.72 -1.04
N ILE A 95 -7.72 -25.74 -0.17
CA ILE A 95 -6.67 -25.03 0.55
C ILE A 95 -5.82 -25.96 1.44
N SER A 96 -6.40 -27.01 2.00
CA SER A 96 -5.70 -28.03 2.79
C SER A 96 -4.59 -28.69 1.98
N SER A 97 -4.85 -29.03 0.72
CA SER A 97 -3.84 -29.62 -0.19
C SER A 97 -2.72 -28.65 -0.53
N ASP A 98 -3.04 -27.39 -0.75
CA ASP A 98 -2.04 -26.36 -1.07
C ASP A 98 -1.10 -26.11 0.12
N ILE A 99 -1.67 -26.01 1.33
CA ILE A 99 -0.91 -25.84 2.57
C ILE A 99 -0.06 -27.06 2.86
N ARG A 100 -0.61 -28.27 2.75
CA ARG A 100 0.13 -29.52 3.01
C ARG A 100 1.39 -29.63 2.18
N LYS A 101 1.36 -29.17 0.91
CA LYS A 101 2.46 -29.21 -0.04
C LYS A 101 3.48 -28.07 0.14
N SER A 102 3.23 -27.11 1.02
CA SER A 102 4.11 -25.97 1.27
C SER A 102 5.03 -26.17 2.46
N ASN A 103 6.13 -25.41 2.51
CA ASN A 103 7.02 -25.31 3.67
C ASN A 103 6.58 -24.17 4.59
N VAL A 104 6.15 -23.04 4.00
CA VAL A 104 5.72 -21.83 4.68
C VAL A 104 4.36 -21.44 4.15
N VAL A 105 3.47 -20.99 5.03
CA VAL A 105 2.17 -20.40 4.71
C VAL A 105 2.24 -18.91 5.00
N TYR A 106 2.12 -18.10 3.95
CA TYR A 106 2.14 -16.65 4.04
C TYR A 106 0.73 -16.10 3.84
N ILE A 107 0.14 -15.51 4.88
CA ILE A 107 -1.26 -15.09 4.91
C ILE A 107 -1.33 -13.57 4.91
N GLN A 108 -2.17 -13.01 4.04
CA GLN A 108 -2.42 -11.58 3.91
C GLN A 108 -3.79 -11.22 4.50
N TYR A 109 -3.86 -10.04 5.12
CA TYR A 109 -5.06 -9.50 5.79
C TYR A 109 -5.42 -10.25 7.08
N LEU A 110 -6.56 -9.89 7.70
CA LEU A 110 -7.00 -10.47 8.97
C LEU A 110 -8.48 -10.88 8.97
N PHE A 111 -9.35 -10.02 8.45
CA PHE A 111 -10.81 -10.17 8.57
C PHE A 111 -11.42 -10.80 7.31
N HIS A 112 -11.02 -12.06 7.04
CA HIS A 112 -11.55 -12.82 5.90
C HIS A 112 -11.53 -14.32 6.22
N TYR A 113 -12.54 -15.07 5.73
CA TYR A 113 -12.65 -16.52 5.99
C TYR A 113 -11.41 -17.31 5.54
N THR A 114 -10.74 -16.88 4.47
CA THR A 114 -9.51 -17.53 3.97
C THR A 114 -8.42 -17.58 5.03
N VAL A 115 -8.32 -16.58 5.91
CA VAL A 115 -7.36 -16.54 7.02
C VAL A 115 -7.63 -17.66 8.02
N VAL A 116 -8.90 -17.81 8.42
CA VAL A 116 -9.30 -18.79 9.44
C VAL A 116 -8.96 -20.21 8.99
N PHE A 117 -9.38 -20.59 7.78
CA PHE A 117 -9.12 -21.93 7.25
C PHE A 117 -7.62 -22.17 7.00
N SER A 118 -6.89 -21.13 6.58
CA SER A 118 -5.45 -21.25 6.40
C SER A 118 -4.71 -21.43 7.72
N LEU A 119 -5.08 -20.73 8.77
CA LEU A 119 -4.52 -20.92 10.12
C LEU A 119 -4.83 -22.32 10.64
N PHE A 120 -6.09 -22.77 10.51
CA PHE A 120 -6.50 -24.11 10.95
C PHE A 120 -5.70 -25.22 10.27
N PHE A 121 -5.61 -25.24 8.93
CA PHE A 121 -4.85 -26.26 8.22
C PHE A 121 -3.34 -26.13 8.41
N SER A 122 -2.82 -24.91 8.61
CA SER A 122 -1.41 -24.72 8.94
C SER A 122 -1.06 -25.33 10.31
N TRP A 123 -1.96 -25.19 11.28
CA TRP A 123 -1.84 -25.83 12.58
C TRP A 123 -1.92 -27.36 12.47
N VAL A 124 -2.91 -27.91 11.74
CA VAL A 124 -3.06 -29.36 11.52
C VAL A 124 -1.82 -29.97 10.88
N PHE A 125 -1.21 -29.28 9.91
CA PHE A 125 -0.03 -29.78 9.19
C PHE A 125 1.30 -29.28 9.75
N ASN A 126 1.30 -28.67 10.92
CA ASN A 126 2.46 -28.09 11.59
C ASN A 126 3.35 -27.24 10.65
N LYS A 127 2.73 -26.26 9.99
CA LYS A 127 3.42 -25.39 9.03
C LYS A 127 3.87 -24.08 9.71
N LYS A 128 5.02 -23.56 9.29
CA LYS A 128 5.46 -22.20 9.62
C LYS A 128 4.46 -21.21 9.03
N VAL A 129 3.91 -20.33 9.86
CA VAL A 129 2.92 -19.32 9.43
C VAL A 129 3.50 -17.93 9.58
N ILE A 130 3.44 -17.15 8.51
CA ILE A 130 3.70 -15.72 8.52
C ILE A 130 2.39 -15.02 8.18
N LEU A 131 1.93 -14.10 9.02
CA LEU A 131 0.70 -13.34 8.83
C LEU A 131 0.99 -11.85 8.75
N CYS A 132 0.62 -11.22 7.63
CA CYS A 132 0.72 -9.78 7.40
C CYS A 132 -0.68 -9.16 7.47
N PRO A 133 -1.04 -8.42 8.53
CA PRO A 133 -2.40 -7.94 8.76
C PRO A 133 -2.79 -6.72 7.91
N ARG A 134 -1.82 -6.05 7.26
CA ARG A 134 -2.09 -4.92 6.35
C ARG A 134 -2.91 -3.81 7.00
N GLY A 135 -2.52 -3.36 8.19
CA GLY A 135 -3.20 -2.28 8.93
C GLY A 135 -4.51 -2.68 9.61
N SER A 136 -4.83 -3.99 9.66
CA SER A 136 -6.09 -4.47 10.26
C SER A 136 -6.20 -4.18 11.76
N PHE A 137 -5.07 -4.03 12.48
CA PHE A 137 -5.03 -3.70 13.91
C PHE A 137 -5.02 -2.21 14.21
N SER A 138 -5.02 -1.35 13.19
CA SER A 138 -5.02 0.09 13.43
C SER A 138 -6.27 0.55 14.19
N THR A 139 -6.12 1.58 14.98
CA THR A 139 -7.24 2.21 15.69
C THR A 139 -8.34 2.61 14.71
N PHE A 140 -7.96 3.17 13.55
CA PHE A 140 -8.92 3.53 12.51
C PHE A 140 -9.73 2.32 12.02
N THR A 141 -9.07 1.20 11.71
CA THR A 141 -9.75 -0.01 11.23
C THR A 141 -10.64 -0.62 12.31
N LEU A 142 -10.17 -0.70 13.55
CA LEU A 142 -10.87 -1.38 14.63
C LEU A 142 -11.99 -0.54 15.26
N SER A 143 -11.87 0.80 15.29
CA SER A 143 -12.93 1.68 15.81
C SER A 143 -14.04 1.95 14.79
N ASN A 144 -13.78 1.68 13.51
CA ASN A 144 -14.77 1.82 12.47
C ASN A 144 -15.78 0.66 12.51
N ARG A 145 -16.87 0.76 11.76
CA ARG A 145 -17.99 -0.18 11.60
C ARG A 145 -17.72 -1.62 12.13
N ASN A 146 -18.63 -2.17 12.94
CA ASN A 146 -18.60 -3.55 13.49
C ASN A 146 -17.45 -3.85 14.49
N GLN A 147 -17.10 -2.90 15.34
CA GLN A 147 -15.98 -3.04 16.31
C GLN A 147 -16.08 -4.33 17.17
N LEU A 148 -17.25 -4.63 17.71
CA LEU A 148 -17.46 -5.84 18.54
C LEU A 148 -17.23 -7.12 17.75
N LEU A 149 -17.74 -7.20 16.51
CA LEU A 149 -17.53 -8.36 15.65
C LEU A 149 -16.06 -8.57 15.31
N LYS A 150 -15.28 -7.49 15.09
CA LYS A 150 -13.84 -7.58 14.85
C LYS A 150 -13.09 -8.09 16.08
N LYS A 151 -13.43 -7.62 17.27
CA LYS A 151 -12.85 -8.12 18.53
C LYS A 151 -13.17 -9.58 18.75
N LEU A 152 -14.43 -9.98 18.51
CA LEU A 152 -14.86 -11.37 18.59
C LEU A 152 -14.15 -12.26 17.57
N TRP A 153 -13.97 -11.77 16.34
CA TRP A 153 -13.19 -12.44 15.30
C TRP A 153 -11.75 -12.72 15.73
N ILE A 154 -11.07 -11.72 16.28
CA ILE A 154 -9.69 -11.89 16.79
C ILE A 154 -9.67 -12.93 17.92
N LEU A 155 -10.62 -12.86 18.84
CA LEU A 155 -10.70 -13.77 19.98
C LEU A 155 -10.93 -15.22 19.55
N LEU A 156 -11.87 -15.45 18.65
CA LEU A 156 -12.31 -16.79 18.28
C LEU A 156 -11.45 -17.45 17.20
N PHE A 157 -10.96 -16.68 16.24
CA PHE A 157 -10.34 -17.22 15.02
C PHE A 157 -8.84 -16.95 14.91
N ILE A 158 -8.30 -15.98 15.62
CA ILE A 158 -6.86 -15.67 15.56
C ILE A 158 -6.16 -16.11 16.84
N ASN A 159 -6.72 -15.78 17.99
CA ASN A 159 -6.11 -16.04 19.29
C ASN A 159 -5.79 -17.53 19.55
N PRO A 160 -6.59 -18.52 19.11
CA PRO A 160 -6.24 -19.94 19.25
C PRO A 160 -4.91 -20.32 18.60
N PHE A 161 -4.54 -19.66 17.51
CA PHE A 161 -3.33 -19.95 16.73
C PHE A 161 -2.14 -19.04 17.03
N LYS A 162 -2.29 -18.06 17.92
CA LYS A 162 -1.31 -16.97 18.16
C LYS A 162 0.12 -17.42 18.41
N LYS A 163 0.32 -18.57 19.04
CA LYS A 163 1.67 -19.11 19.35
C LYS A 163 2.42 -19.59 18.11
N GLY A 164 1.70 -19.96 17.03
CA GLY A 164 2.30 -20.44 15.78
C GLY A 164 2.41 -19.35 14.70
N ILE A 165 2.04 -18.10 15.01
CA ILE A 165 2.06 -17.01 14.05
C ILE A 165 3.30 -16.15 14.25
N ILE A 166 4.10 -16.01 13.19
CA ILE A 166 5.09 -14.94 13.05
C ILE A 166 4.39 -13.79 12.34
N TRP A 167 4.33 -12.63 12.99
CA TRP A 167 3.70 -11.45 12.42
C TRP A 167 4.67 -10.68 11.55
N GLN A 168 4.27 -10.38 10.32
CA GLN A 168 4.95 -9.40 9.50
C GLN A 168 4.24 -8.06 9.66
N ALA A 169 4.94 -7.07 10.17
CA ALA A 169 4.49 -5.68 10.17
C ALA A 169 5.15 -4.91 9.02
N SER A 170 4.39 -4.10 8.31
CA SER A 170 4.91 -3.23 7.24
C SER A 170 5.69 -2.03 7.77
N SER A 171 5.55 -1.72 9.07
CA SER A 171 6.17 -0.57 9.72
C SER A 171 6.24 -0.72 11.24
N TYR A 172 6.97 0.17 11.90
CA TYR A 172 6.97 0.29 13.37
C TYR A 172 5.58 0.64 13.92
N LEU A 173 4.80 1.44 13.20
CA LEU A 173 3.43 1.78 13.57
C LEU A 173 2.57 0.50 13.63
N GLU A 174 2.59 -0.32 12.59
CA GLU A 174 1.85 -1.59 12.55
C GLU A 174 2.37 -2.59 13.58
N LYS A 175 3.69 -2.67 13.79
CA LYS A 175 4.28 -3.48 14.87
C LYS A 175 3.71 -3.13 16.24
N ASN A 176 3.59 -1.85 16.54
CA ASN A 176 3.01 -1.38 17.81
C ASN A 176 1.52 -1.69 17.90
N ASP A 177 0.79 -1.59 16.80
CA ASP A 177 -0.64 -1.96 16.75
C ASP A 177 -0.84 -3.46 16.98
N ILE A 178 -0.02 -4.33 16.39
CA ILE A 178 -0.06 -5.78 16.64
C ILE A 178 0.26 -6.10 18.11
N LYS A 179 1.30 -5.45 18.68
CA LYS A 179 1.72 -5.66 20.08
C LYS A 179 0.62 -5.37 21.11
N LYS A 180 -0.31 -4.45 20.84
CA LYS A 180 -1.46 -4.17 21.72
C LYS A 180 -2.36 -5.40 21.93
N TYR A 181 -2.44 -6.28 20.91
CA TYR A 181 -3.29 -7.49 20.94
C TYR A 181 -2.48 -8.76 21.22
N PHE A 182 -1.22 -8.79 20.81
CA PHE A 182 -0.33 -9.95 20.91
C PHE A 182 1.05 -9.54 21.44
N PRO A 183 1.15 -9.13 22.72
CA PRO A 183 2.38 -8.53 23.28
C PRO A 183 3.59 -9.47 23.26
N ASN A 184 3.37 -10.79 23.36
CA ASN A 184 4.42 -11.81 23.43
C ASN A 184 4.67 -12.53 22.11
N SER A 185 4.16 -12.00 21.00
CA SER A 185 4.33 -12.62 19.67
C SER A 185 5.62 -12.16 19.00
N ILE A 186 6.16 -13.00 18.14
CA ILE A 186 7.26 -12.66 17.24
C ILE A 186 6.69 -11.71 16.17
N ILE A 187 7.27 -10.51 16.07
CA ILE A 187 6.83 -9.50 15.10
C ILE A 187 8.04 -8.95 14.38
N GLU A 188 8.16 -9.28 13.09
CA GLU A 188 9.23 -8.82 12.22
C GLU A 188 8.77 -7.69 11.30
N ILE A 189 9.64 -6.68 11.11
CA ILE A 189 9.33 -5.56 10.24
C ILE A 189 9.88 -5.83 8.86
N VAL A 190 8.97 -6.13 7.93
CA VAL A 190 9.26 -6.20 6.49
C VAL A 190 8.25 -5.31 5.78
N SER A 191 8.71 -4.14 5.37
CA SER A 191 7.91 -3.14 4.65
C SER A 191 7.48 -3.62 3.27
N ASP A 192 6.59 -2.89 2.64
CA ASP A 192 6.42 -3.00 1.20
C ASP A 192 7.66 -2.44 0.48
N GLY A 193 7.92 -2.97 -0.69
CA GLY A 193 9.01 -2.52 -1.54
C GLY A 193 8.53 -1.65 -2.70
N ILE A 194 9.48 -1.02 -3.36
CA ILE A 194 9.27 -0.25 -4.57
C ILE A 194 10.28 -0.65 -5.64
N ASP A 195 9.89 -0.60 -6.90
CA ASP A 195 10.81 -0.68 -8.03
C ASP A 195 11.47 0.68 -8.25
N PHE A 196 12.53 0.94 -7.45
CA PHE A 196 13.22 2.21 -7.45
C PHE A 196 13.68 2.63 -8.86
N ASP A 197 14.24 1.69 -9.63
CA ASP A 197 14.78 1.97 -10.96
C ASP A 197 13.69 2.41 -11.95
N SER A 198 12.44 1.99 -11.77
CA SER A 198 11.31 2.39 -12.61
C SER A 198 10.93 3.87 -12.49
N PHE A 199 11.33 4.52 -11.39
CA PHE A 199 11.08 5.95 -11.12
C PHE A 199 12.24 6.87 -11.49
N GLN A 200 13.38 6.34 -11.96
CA GLN A 200 14.56 7.15 -12.30
C GLN A 200 14.56 7.72 -13.72
N LYS A 201 13.62 7.32 -14.58
CA LYS A 201 13.50 7.86 -15.93
C LYS A 201 12.89 9.25 -15.87
N GLU A 202 13.69 10.25 -16.07
CA GLU A 202 13.27 11.64 -16.04
C GLU A 202 12.54 12.03 -17.34
N SER A 203 11.40 12.67 -17.18
CA SER A 203 10.68 13.38 -18.23
C SER A 203 10.38 14.77 -17.69
N GLN A 204 11.28 15.72 -17.96
CA GLN A 204 11.09 17.10 -17.52
C GLN A 204 10.06 17.80 -18.41
N CYS A 205 9.15 18.53 -17.79
CA CYS A 205 8.22 19.44 -18.43
C CYS A 205 7.92 20.62 -17.49
N SER A 206 7.48 21.73 -18.06
CA SER A 206 7.06 22.88 -17.27
C SER A 206 5.74 22.60 -16.52
N PHE A 207 5.48 23.33 -15.44
CA PHE A 207 4.20 23.25 -14.71
C PHE A 207 3.00 23.55 -15.61
N LYS A 208 3.14 24.43 -16.59
CA LYS A 208 2.09 24.75 -17.56
C LYS A 208 1.75 23.54 -18.43
N GLU A 209 2.77 22.89 -19.00
CA GLU A 209 2.59 21.69 -19.82
C GLU A 209 1.98 20.55 -19.01
N LEU A 210 2.45 20.36 -17.77
CA LEU A 210 1.91 19.37 -16.86
C LEU A 210 0.41 19.59 -16.59
N LEU A 211 0.03 20.83 -16.23
CA LEU A 211 -1.34 21.18 -15.96
C LEU A 211 -2.23 21.10 -17.21
N LYS A 212 -1.72 21.56 -18.37
CA LYS A 212 -2.46 21.45 -19.64
C LYS A 212 -2.80 20.00 -19.98
N GLU A 213 -1.84 19.09 -19.83
CA GLU A 213 -2.03 17.67 -20.10
C GLU A 213 -3.08 17.02 -19.19
N PHE A 214 -3.01 17.32 -17.87
CA PHE A 214 -3.83 16.64 -16.89
C PHE A 214 -5.15 17.33 -16.56
N THR A 215 -5.30 18.62 -16.88
CA THR A 215 -6.52 19.39 -16.52
C THR A 215 -7.23 19.96 -17.74
N ASN A 216 -6.66 19.87 -18.95
CA ASN A 216 -7.11 20.54 -20.17
C ASN A 216 -7.29 22.05 -20.01
N LYS A 217 -6.56 22.68 -19.08
CA LYS A 217 -6.60 24.13 -18.84
C LYS A 217 -5.26 24.76 -19.15
N ASP A 218 -5.30 25.95 -19.73
CA ASP A 218 -4.12 26.79 -19.94
C ASP A 218 -4.02 27.82 -18.81
N PHE A 219 -2.80 27.98 -18.29
CA PHE A 219 -2.48 28.96 -17.24
C PHE A 219 -1.41 29.94 -17.74
N SER A 220 -1.60 31.24 -17.49
CA SER A 220 -0.61 32.26 -17.80
C SER A 220 0.68 32.05 -17.01
N PHE A 221 0.54 31.73 -15.71
CA PHE A 221 1.64 31.47 -14.81
C PHE A 221 1.26 30.43 -13.73
N VAL A 222 2.19 29.55 -13.37
CA VAL A 222 2.08 28.58 -12.28
C VAL A 222 3.40 28.60 -11.52
N SER A 223 3.35 28.93 -10.23
CA SER A 223 4.53 29.00 -9.37
C SER A 223 4.99 27.61 -8.91
N GLU A 224 4.04 26.73 -8.64
CA GLU A 224 4.30 25.40 -8.09
C GLU A 224 3.09 24.46 -8.27
N VAL A 225 3.36 23.16 -8.21
CA VAL A 225 2.35 22.10 -8.23
C VAL A 225 2.50 21.24 -6.98
N VAL A 226 1.48 21.24 -6.15
CA VAL A 226 1.30 20.26 -5.06
C VAL A 226 0.60 19.04 -5.66
N PHE A 227 1.19 17.85 -5.50
CA PHE A 227 0.59 16.62 -6.00
C PHE A 227 0.17 15.70 -4.85
N SER A 228 -0.96 15.05 -5.00
CA SER A 228 -1.45 14.02 -4.07
C SER A 228 -2.06 12.85 -4.84
N MET A 229 -2.00 11.65 -4.28
CA MET A 229 -2.53 10.47 -4.97
C MET A 229 -3.03 9.40 -3.98
N GLY A 230 -4.16 8.77 -4.33
CA GLY A 230 -4.74 7.65 -3.61
C GLY A 230 -6.21 7.46 -3.97
N ARG A 231 -6.83 6.34 -3.59
CA ARG A 231 -8.27 6.17 -3.75
C ARG A 231 -9.01 7.33 -3.07
N LEU A 232 -10.02 7.91 -3.71
CA LEU A 232 -10.82 8.98 -3.14
C LEU A 232 -11.74 8.41 -2.05
N HIS A 233 -11.14 8.13 -0.88
CA HIS A 233 -11.77 7.55 0.30
C HIS A 233 -11.44 8.40 1.54
N LYS A 234 -12.35 8.47 2.51
CA LYS A 234 -12.20 9.29 3.74
C LYS A 234 -10.88 9.07 4.50
N ILE A 235 -10.32 7.85 4.42
CA ILE A 235 -9.04 7.52 5.07
C ILE A 235 -7.87 8.36 4.52
N LYS A 236 -7.93 8.79 3.26
CA LYS A 236 -6.85 9.54 2.60
C LYS A 236 -6.79 11.01 2.98
N GLY A 237 -7.85 11.55 3.60
CA GLY A 237 -7.86 12.90 4.13
C GLY A 237 -7.75 14.00 3.06
N PHE A 238 -8.23 13.76 1.84
CA PHE A 238 -8.21 14.78 0.79
C PHE A 238 -9.07 16.01 1.13
N ASP A 239 -10.10 15.82 1.95
CA ASP A 239 -10.89 16.91 2.54
C ASP A 239 -10.02 17.85 3.38
N VAL A 240 -9.14 17.31 4.24
CA VAL A 240 -8.19 18.09 5.04
C VAL A 240 -7.16 18.79 4.13
N LEU A 241 -6.68 18.09 3.08
CA LEU A 241 -5.72 18.66 2.14
C LEU A 241 -6.32 19.83 1.36
N ILE A 242 -7.56 19.72 0.88
CA ILE A 242 -8.26 20.81 0.17
C ILE A 242 -8.46 22.00 1.10
N ASP A 243 -8.85 21.78 2.36
CA ASP A 243 -8.97 22.86 3.34
C ASP A 243 -7.62 23.51 3.66
N ALA A 244 -6.56 22.72 3.81
CA ALA A 244 -5.20 23.24 3.99
C ALA A 244 -4.75 24.08 2.77
N PHE A 245 -5.02 23.58 1.57
CA PHE A 245 -4.70 24.28 0.34
C PHE A 245 -5.52 25.57 0.17
N SER A 246 -6.75 25.62 0.69
CA SER A 246 -7.56 26.88 0.70
C SER A 246 -6.93 28.00 1.54
N LEU A 247 -6.16 27.64 2.55
CA LEU A 247 -5.37 28.58 3.35
C LEU A 247 -4.06 28.94 2.62
N TYR A 248 -3.37 27.92 2.10
CA TYR A 248 -2.08 28.04 1.43
C TYR A 248 -2.12 28.96 0.20
N ILE A 249 -3.19 28.87 -0.61
CA ILE A 249 -3.33 29.65 -1.85
C ILE A 249 -3.47 31.16 -1.62
N LYS A 250 -3.86 31.58 -0.41
CA LYS A 250 -3.96 33.02 -0.06
C LYS A 250 -2.60 33.71 -0.13
N GLU A 251 -1.54 33.01 0.25
CA GLU A 251 -0.14 33.48 0.22
C GLU A 251 0.54 33.05 -1.09
N ASN A 252 0.04 32.03 -1.77
CA ASN A 252 0.63 31.42 -2.98
C ASN A 252 -0.41 31.35 -4.11
N PRO A 253 -0.90 32.49 -4.66
CA PRO A 253 -2.08 32.54 -5.54
C PRO A 253 -1.90 31.78 -6.88
N HIS A 254 -0.67 31.51 -7.29
CA HIS A 254 -0.35 30.78 -8.51
C HIS A 254 -0.04 29.28 -8.28
N ALA A 255 -0.15 28.81 -7.05
CA ALA A 255 0.00 27.39 -6.74
C ALA A 255 -1.20 26.58 -7.27
N LYS A 256 -0.97 25.31 -7.62
CA LYS A 256 -2.00 24.36 -8.06
C LYS A 256 -1.89 23.08 -7.29
N LEU A 257 -3.06 22.46 -6.99
CA LEU A 257 -3.15 21.13 -6.36
C LEU A 257 -3.76 20.15 -7.36
N ILE A 258 -3.05 19.05 -7.62
CA ILE A 258 -3.53 17.91 -8.41
C ILE A 258 -3.76 16.73 -7.47
N ILE A 259 -4.93 16.14 -7.52
CA ILE A 259 -5.28 14.91 -6.77
C ILE A 259 -5.65 13.83 -7.79
N ALA A 260 -4.91 12.72 -7.78
CA ALA A 260 -5.15 11.57 -8.64
C ALA A 260 -5.69 10.38 -7.85
N GLY A 261 -6.67 9.68 -8.40
CA GLY A 261 -7.21 8.45 -7.83
C GLY A 261 -8.60 8.10 -8.30
N SER A 262 -8.95 6.82 -8.19
CA SER A 262 -10.32 6.37 -8.45
C SER A 262 -11.25 6.76 -7.31
N ASP A 263 -12.51 7.04 -7.64
CA ASP A 263 -13.55 7.27 -6.63
C ASP A 263 -13.77 6.01 -5.77
N ASP A 264 -13.82 6.22 -4.47
CA ASP A 264 -14.19 5.23 -3.46
C ASP A 264 -15.18 5.86 -2.46
N GLY A 265 -16.16 6.58 -3.03
CA GLY A 265 -17.35 7.10 -2.38
C GLY A 265 -17.27 8.52 -1.84
N VAL A 266 -16.25 9.34 -2.18
CA VAL A 266 -16.12 10.71 -1.69
C VAL A 266 -15.88 11.77 -2.78
N GLU A 267 -15.76 11.41 -4.05
CA GLU A 267 -15.44 12.35 -5.12
C GLU A 267 -16.43 13.51 -5.18
N LYS A 268 -17.73 13.22 -5.10
CA LYS A 268 -18.79 14.24 -5.10
C LYS A 268 -18.67 15.21 -3.92
N GLU A 269 -18.33 14.67 -2.72
CA GLU A 269 -18.13 15.51 -1.53
C GLU A 269 -16.92 16.45 -1.73
N LEU A 270 -15.82 15.95 -2.30
CA LEU A 270 -14.60 16.71 -2.58
C LEU A 270 -14.84 17.80 -3.65
N LEU A 271 -15.57 17.49 -4.72
CA LEU A 271 -15.92 18.46 -5.77
C LEU A 271 -16.78 19.61 -5.20
N ASN A 272 -17.75 19.28 -4.36
CA ASN A 272 -18.56 20.29 -3.67
C ASN A 272 -17.69 21.17 -2.74
N GLN A 273 -16.74 20.57 -2.02
CA GLN A 273 -15.82 21.32 -1.15
C GLN A 273 -14.93 22.25 -1.97
N ILE A 274 -14.38 21.81 -3.09
CA ILE A 274 -13.58 22.63 -4.03
C ILE A 274 -14.41 23.83 -4.51
N SER A 275 -15.65 23.61 -4.92
CA SER A 275 -16.56 24.69 -5.36
C SER A 275 -16.87 25.67 -4.24
N ASN A 276 -17.26 25.18 -3.06
CA ASN A 276 -17.62 26.02 -1.91
C ASN A 276 -16.44 26.86 -1.38
N ARG A 277 -15.20 26.40 -1.62
CA ARG A 277 -13.97 27.14 -1.29
C ARG A 277 -13.47 28.05 -2.42
N ASN A 278 -14.19 28.15 -3.55
CA ASN A 278 -13.78 28.89 -4.74
C ASN A 278 -12.43 28.42 -5.33
N LEU A 279 -12.15 27.10 -5.27
CA LEU A 279 -10.87 26.50 -5.70
C LEU A 279 -10.92 25.83 -7.07
N THR A 280 -12.00 25.98 -7.85
CA THR A 280 -12.20 25.28 -9.15
C THR A 280 -11.13 25.54 -10.20
N ASN A 281 -10.37 26.65 -10.06
CA ASN A 281 -9.22 26.97 -10.91
C ASN A 281 -7.85 26.66 -10.28
N SER A 282 -7.84 26.01 -9.11
CA SER A 282 -6.61 25.78 -8.34
C SER A 282 -6.47 24.34 -7.85
N VAL A 283 -7.58 23.60 -7.72
CA VAL A 283 -7.59 22.20 -7.28
C VAL A 283 -8.26 21.33 -8.33
N PHE A 284 -7.61 20.24 -8.73
CA PHE A 284 -8.05 19.37 -9.81
C PHE A 284 -8.06 17.90 -9.36
N LEU A 285 -9.24 17.25 -9.45
CA LEU A 285 -9.38 15.80 -9.35
C LEU A 285 -9.25 15.24 -10.76
N ILE A 286 -8.19 14.46 -11.04
CA ILE A 286 -7.87 13.99 -12.40
C ILE A 286 -8.20 12.52 -12.65
N GLY A 287 -8.84 11.86 -11.66
CA GLY A 287 -9.20 10.46 -11.79
C GLY A 287 -8.01 9.50 -11.72
N LEU A 288 -8.21 8.29 -12.24
CA LEU A 288 -7.19 7.24 -12.23
C LEU A 288 -6.11 7.53 -13.28
N ILE A 289 -4.86 7.37 -12.88
CA ILE A 289 -3.68 7.55 -13.75
C ILE A 289 -2.89 6.25 -13.90
N ASN A 290 -2.23 6.07 -15.04
CA ASN A 290 -1.32 4.96 -15.28
C ASN A 290 0.09 5.24 -14.72
N HIS A 291 0.98 4.23 -14.80
CA HIS A 291 2.33 4.33 -14.23
C HIS A 291 3.17 5.45 -14.87
N SER A 292 3.07 5.65 -16.18
CA SER A 292 3.81 6.72 -16.87
C SER A 292 3.33 8.11 -16.45
N GLN A 293 2.01 8.30 -16.38
CA GLN A 293 1.40 9.55 -15.92
C GLN A 293 1.76 9.84 -14.46
N LYS A 294 1.70 8.79 -13.59
CA LYS A 294 2.12 8.91 -12.19
C LYS A 294 3.56 9.40 -12.07
N ARG A 295 4.48 8.75 -12.78
CA ARG A 295 5.89 9.14 -12.78
C ARG A 295 6.08 10.58 -13.26
N LYS A 296 5.40 10.97 -14.35
CA LYS A 296 5.46 12.33 -14.88
C LYS A 296 5.01 13.38 -13.85
N LEU A 297 3.90 13.12 -13.14
CA LEU A 297 3.40 13.99 -12.07
C LEU A 297 4.38 14.06 -10.89
N LEU A 298 4.91 12.92 -10.44
CA LEU A 298 5.86 12.88 -9.33
C LEU A 298 7.18 13.57 -9.66
N THR A 299 7.69 13.42 -10.89
CA THR A 299 8.96 14.04 -11.30
C THR A 299 8.85 15.55 -11.50
N ASN A 300 7.67 16.04 -11.89
CA ASN A 300 7.47 17.42 -12.29
C ASN A 300 6.58 18.23 -11.30
N SER A 301 6.32 17.72 -10.12
CA SER A 301 5.66 18.45 -9.05
C SER A 301 6.67 19.06 -8.08
N SER A 302 6.25 20.05 -7.29
CA SER A 302 7.10 20.73 -6.31
C SER A 302 7.16 19.97 -4.99
N VAL A 303 6.04 19.37 -4.58
CA VAL A 303 5.88 18.63 -3.33
C VAL A 303 4.77 17.58 -3.47
N PHE A 304 4.96 16.44 -2.82
CA PHE A 304 3.90 15.46 -2.65
C PHE A 304 3.25 15.63 -1.27
N ALA A 305 1.92 15.76 -1.19
CA ALA A 305 1.20 15.97 0.07
C ALA A 305 0.19 14.85 0.31
N LEU A 306 0.17 14.24 1.52
CA LEU A 306 -0.77 13.19 1.87
C LEU A 306 -1.28 13.33 3.31
N CYS A 307 -2.54 13.75 3.46
CA CYS A 307 -3.23 13.96 4.74
C CYS A 307 -3.92 12.71 5.28
N SER A 308 -3.39 11.50 5.02
CA SER A 308 -4.06 10.27 5.43
C SER A 308 -4.33 10.20 6.93
N ARG A 309 -5.53 9.77 7.30
CA ARG A 309 -5.91 9.49 8.70
C ARG A 309 -5.28 8.23 9.24
N PHE A 310 -4.82 7.38 8.36
CA PHE A 310 -4.00 6.20 8.65
C PHE A 310 -3.33 5.67 7.37
N GLU A 311 -2.05 5.31 7.49
CA GLU A 311 -1.29 4.55 6.48
C GLU A 311 -0.38 3.54 7.18
N SER A 312 -0.56 2.26 6.88
CA SER A 312 0.32 1.21 7.40
C SER A 312 1.72 1.27 6.80
N PHE A 313 1.81 1.62 5.51
CA PHE A 313 3.05 1.93 4.80
C PHE A 313 2.89 3.19 3.94
N GLY A 314 1.95 3.22 2.99
CA GLY A 314 1.76 4.34 2.07
C GLY A 314 2.77 4.32 0.92
N ILE A 315 2.65 3.32 0.04
CA ILE A 315 3.59 3.12 -1.09
C ILE A 315 3.77 4.36 -1.96
N VAL A 316 2.73 5.20 -2.08
CA VAL A 316 2.76 6.44 -2.85
C VAL A 316 3.77 7.47 -2.31
N ILE A 317 4.08 7.41 -1.01
CA ILE A 317 5.10 8.26 -0.38
C ILE A 317 6.48 7.78 -0.81
N ALA A 318 6.72 6.45 -0.80
CA ALA A 318 7.97 5.89 -1.33
C ALA A 318 8.16 6.20 -2.82
N GLU A 319 7.08 6.14 -3.61
CA GLU A 319 7.09 6.50 -5.03
C GLU A 319 7.50 7.97 -5.24
N ALA A 320 6.94 8.89 -4.45
CA ALA A 320 7.30 10.31 -4.50
C ALA A 320 8.78 10.53 -4.15
N LEU A 321 9.23 9.98 -3.05
CA LEU A 321 10.62 10.08 -2.62
C LEU A 321 11.59 9.41 -3.61
N SER A 322 11.18 8.35 -4.33
CA SER A 322 11.99 7.73 -5.38
C SER A 322 12.23 8.64 -6.57
N CYS A 323 11.29 9.53 -6.86
CA CYS A 323 11.48 10.60 -7.86
C CYS A 323 12.33 11.77 -7.32
N GLY A 324 12.72 11.73 -6.05
CA GLY A 324 13.41 12.84 -5.38
C GLY A 324 12.48 13.99 -4.99
N LEU A 325 11.17 13.75 -5.00
CA LEU A 325 10.14 14.73 -4.63
C LEU A 325 9.99 14.75 -3.10
N PRO A 326 10.20 15.90 -2.43
CA PRO A 326 9.98 16.02 -0.99
C PRO A 326 8.51 15.88 -0.65
N VAL A 327 8.22 15.44 0.59
CA VAL A 327 6.85 15.11 0.99
C VAL A 327 6.37 15.87 2.21
N VAL A 328 5.09 16.23 2.24
CA VAL A 328 4.37 16.67 3.44
C VAL A 328 3.34 15.59 3.77
N VAL A 329 3.52 14.87 4.87
CA VAL A 329 2.65 13.74 5.21
C VAL A 329 2.14 13.83 6.63
N SER A 330 0.97 13.21 6.83
CA SER A 330 0.34 13.18 8.15
C SER A 330 1.18 12.41 9.16
N ASP A 331 1.17 12.89 10.40
CA ASP A 331 1.69 12.20 11.58
C ASP A 331 0.97 10.85 11.87
N LYS A 332 -0.08 10.51 11.15
CA LYS A 332 -0.79 9.21 11.21
C LYS A 332 -0.27 8.19 10.20
N THR A 333 0.83 8.52 9.50
CA THR A 333 1.52 7.61 8.57
C THR A 333 2.69 6.90 9.25
N ALA A 334 3.20 5.87 8.57
CA ALA A 334 4.37 5.11 9.03
C ALA A 334 5.72 5.86 8.86
N TRP A 335 5.73 7.00 8.19
CA TRP A 335 6.91 7.71 7.73
C TRP A 335 7.48 8.69 8.77
N LYS A 336 7.72 8.21 10.01
CA LYS A 336 8.19 9.04 11.13
C LYS A 336 9.60 9.59 10.98
N ASP A 337 10.42 8.97 10.14
CA ASP A 337 11.84 9.31 9.98
C ASP A 337 12.12 10.26 8.81
N ILE A 338 11.09 10.79 8.12
CA ILE A 338 11.29 11.64 6.92
C ILE A 338 12.03 12.94 7.22
N GLU A 339 11.76 13.57 8.37
CA GLU A 339 12.43 14.81 8.77
C GLU A 339 13.89 14.56 9.08
N ARG A 340 14.19 13.48 9.84
CA ARG A 340 15.55 13.05 10.15
C ARG A 340 16.37 12.76 8.90
N ASN A 341 15.72 12.18 7.87
CA ASN A 341 16.36 11.87 6.59
C ASN A 341 16.30 13.03 5.58
N LYS A 342 15.84 14.22 5.99
CA LYS A 342 15.73 15.41 5.15
C LYS A 342 14.93 15.17 3.86
N CYS A 343 13.85 14.41 3.97
CA CYS A 343 13.01 14.00 2.85
C CYS A 343 11.63 14.68 2.85
N GLY A 344 11.27 15.42 3.91
CA GLY A 344 9.96 16.03 4.03
C GLY A 344 9.61 16.47 5.44
N ILE A 345 8.34 16.81 5.64
CA ILE A 345 7.79 17.35 6.89
C ILE A 345 6.62 16.49 7.36
N LEU A 346 6.56 16.21 8.68
CA LEU A 346 5.41 15.61 9.34
C LEU A 346 4.46 16.70 9.81
N ALA A 347 3.19 16.59 9.45
CA ALA A 347 2.15 17.51 9.88
C ALA A 347 1.05 16.78 10.68
N ALA A 348 0.50 17.41 11.72
CA ALA A 348 -0.73 16.93 12.33
C ALA A 348 -1.84 16.88 11.27
N ASN A 349 -2.76 15.91 11.37
CA ASN A 349 -3.85 15.74 10.39
C ASN A 349 -4.93 16.85 10.53
N GLU A 350 -4.51 18.09 10.35
CA GLU A 350 -5.30 19.32 10.51
C GLU A 350 -4.89 20.32 9.43
N LYS A 351 -5.84 21.12 8.94
CA LYS A 351 -5.64 22.05 7.81
C LYS A 351 -4.58 23.11 8.08
N GLU A 352 -4.53 23.65 9.31
CA GLU A 352 -3.56 24.67 9.70
C GLU A 352 -2.13 24.12 9.73
N SER A 353 -1.97 22.91 10.27
CA SER A 353 -0.68 22.20 10.32
C SER A 353 -0.16 21.88 8.94
N PHE A 354 -1.02 21.37 8.04
CA PHE A 354 -0.64 21.10 6.66
C PHE A 354 -0.34 22.37 5.86
N CYS A 355 -1.12 23.45 6.03
CA CYS A 355 -0.81 24.74 5.42
C CYS A 355 0.57 25.25 5.85
N LYS A 356 0.86 25.22 7.15
CA LYS A 356 2.18 25.59 7.69
C LYS A 356 3.29 24.73 7.11
N ALA A 357 3.12 23.40 7.05
CA ALA A 357 4.09 22.49 6.50
C ALA A 357 4.35 22.71 4.99
N LEU A 358 3.30 23.02 4.20
CA LEU A 358 3.44 23.40 2.79
C LEU A 358 4.23 24.70 2.59
N ASN A 359 4.04 25.70 3.46
CA ASN A 359 4.84 26.92 3.43
C ASN A 359 6.29 26.66 3.88
N GLN A 360 6.49 25.84 4.89
CA GLN A 360 7.82 25.50 5.40
C GLN A 360 8.61 24.70 4.36
N ILE A 361 8.06 23.66 3.73
CA ILE A 361 8.78 22.80 2.78
C ILE A 361 9.29 23.59 1.55
N LYS A 362 8.61 24.68 1.19
CA LYS A 362 9.01 25.55 0.11
C LYS A 362 10.28 26.35 0.45
N ASN A 363 10.44 26.71 1.72
CA ASN A 363 11.57 27.51 2.21
C ASN A 363 12.75 26.65 2.67
N ASP A 364 12.48 25.39 3.04
CA ASP A 364 13.51 24.45 3.48
C ASP A 364 14.22 23.83 2.27
N PHE A 365 15.53 23.63 2.42
CA PHE A 365 16.32 23.01 1.36
C PHE A 365 16.28 21.48 1.49
N PHE A 366 15.47 20.83 0.67
CA PHE A 366 15.42 19.39 0.52
C PHE A 366 16.20 18.95 -0.72
N LYS A 367 17.16 18.05 -0.54
CA LYS A 367 17.93 17.50 -1.67
C LYS A 367 17.21 16.30 -2.25
N SER A 368 16.94 16.33 -3.54
CA SER A 368 16.36 15.19 -4.28
C SER A 368 17.14 13.88 -4.02
N GLU A 369 18.47 13.99 -3.93
CA GLU A 369 19.33 12.83 -3.67
C GLU A 369 19.12 12.21 -2.29
N ASP A 370 18.86 13.00 -1.24
CA ASP A 370 18.57 12.48 0.10
C ASP A 370 17.28 11.65 0.08
N CYS A 371 16.24 12.12 -0.60
CA CYS A 371 14.98 11.40 -0.79
C CYS A 371 15.20 10.07 -1.53
N LYS A 372 15.92 10.10 -2.65
CA LYS A 372 16.23 8.92 -3.47
C LYS A 372 17.03 7.89 -2.68
N ASN A 373 18.10 8.33 -2.00
CA ASN A 373 18.96 7.46 -1.20
C ASN A 373 18.21 6.83 -0.03
N TYR A 374 17.36 7.58 0.64
CA TYR A 374 16.55 7.05 1.74
C TYR A 374 15.67 5.89 1.26
N VAL A 375 14.96 6.05 0.15
CA VAL A 375 14.10 4.98 -0.38
C VAL A 375 14.91 3.81 -0.94
N LYS A 376 15.95 4.07 -1.72
CA LYS A 376 16.79 3.04 -2.33
C LYS A 376 17.40 2.12 -1.29
N ASN A 377 17.90 2.69 -0.18
CA ASN A 377 18.60 1.93 0.87
C ASN A 377 17.66 1.17 1.80
N ASN A 378 16.37 1.55 1.89
CA ASN A 378 15.44 0.98 2.87
C ASN A 378 14.28 0.20 2.23
N PHE A 379 13.81 0.62 1.05
CA PHE A 379 12.53 0.19 0.47
C PHE A 379 12.63 -0.32 -0.98
N ASP A 380 13.82 -0.29 -1.62
CA ASP A 380 14.00 -0.98 -2.91
C ASP A 380 13.70 -2.48 -2.76
N TRP A 381 13.07 -3.08 -3.77
CA TRP A 381 12.77 -4.51 -3.76
C TRP A 381 14.00 -5.39 -3.55
N LYS A 382 15.21 -4.93 -3.93
CA LYS A 382 16.45 -5.66 -3.66
C LYS A 382 16.68 -5.81 -2.15
N VAL A 383 16.40 -4.77 -1.37
CA VAL A 383 16.53 -4.77 0.10
C VAL A 383 15.36 -5.51 0.75
N VAL A 384 14.13 -5.17 0.38
CA VAL A 384 12.92 -5.71 1.01
C VAL A 384 12.79 -7.22 0.76
N SER A 385 13.09 -7.69 -0.46
CA SER A 385 13.01 -9.11 -0.77
C SER A 385 14.05 -9.95 -0.04
N GLU A 386 15.23 -9.41 0.30
CA GLU A 386 16.18 -10.12 1.17
C GLU A 386 15.67 -10.20 2.61
N LYS A 387 15.12 -9.11 3.16
CA LYS A 387 14.50 -9.15 4.49
C LYS A 387 13.37 -10.18 4.57
N PHE A 388 12.51 -10.23 3.54
CA PHE A 388 11.43 -11.22 3.48
C PHE A 388 11.98 -12.65 3.33
N LYS A 389 13.01 -12.84 2.51
CA LYS A 389 13.67 -14.14 2.37
C LYS A 389 14.23 -14.63 3.72
N ASN A 390 14.88 -13.77 4.49
CA ASN A 390 15.38 -14.13 5.83
C ASN A 390 14.20 -14.52 6.74
N LEU A 391 13.11 -13.75 6.76
CA LEU A 391 11.92 -14.06 7.53
C LEU A 391 11.34 -15.46 7.25
N ILE A 392 11.33 -15.90 5.99
CA ILE A 392 10.81 -17.23 5.63
C ILE A 392 11.81 -18.36 5.89
N THR A 393 13.12 -18.08 5.92
CA THR A 393 14.19 -19.10 6.04
C THR A 393 14.74 -19.25 7.46
N GLU A 394 14.70 -18.21 8.27
CA GLU A 394 15.08 -18.28 9.68
C GLU A 394 14.08 -19.17 10.45
N ASN A 395 14.61 -20.05 11.31
CA ASN A 395 13.83 -21.03 12.09
C ASN A 395 13.10 -20.42 13.27
#